data_8a3c7ac456d7e2bd5938207a9d53a109
#
_entry.id   8a3c7ac456d7e2bd5938207a9d53a109
#
_cell.length_a   1.000
_cell.length_b   1.000
_cell.length_c   1.000
_cell.angle_alpha   90.00
_cell.angle_beta   90.00
_cell.angle_gamma   90.00
#
_symmetry.space_group_name_H-M   'P 1'
#
loop_
_entity.id
_entity.type
_entity.pdbx_description
1 polymer ?
#
loop_
_entity_poly.entity_id
_entity_poly.type
_entity_poly.pdbx_seq_one_letter_code
_entity_poly.pdbx_strand_id
1 'polypeptide(L)'
;MLAMQKSILLFLFSILFIHLNLFAQRDTLTIIGVGDIMMGTNYPENKLPAENGAGLMRSVNSILKNADVTFGNLEGTLLDSGGTPKTCRDPKVCYAFRTPVAYVQNLVDAGFDMMSLANNHAGDMGDAGRKSSMKTLEDAGILHAGQLQQKTCIFTKDGIRYGLIAFAPNSNCVPLNDTEGAKKLVAELSKQCDVVIVSFHGGAEGAQYQNVTRKTELYHGENRGNVYQFSHAMIDVGADIIFGHGPHVTRAIEVYKKRIIAYSLGNFCTYRGISVSGVNGLAPILKVKTNKNGEFLQGEIISTYQTYGDGVKVDPEKKVLKIIQDLTKKDFPETPISIGANGFINYIAQ
;
A
#
# COMPACT_ATOMS: atom_id res chain seq x y z
N MET A 1 23.73 5.85 63.38
CA MET A 1 23.40 6.78 62.28
C MET A 1 24.13 6.44 60.98
N LEU A 2 25.44 6.10 60.92
CA LEU A 2 26.14 5.79 59.68
C LEU A 2 25.68 4.52 58.96
N ALA A 3 25.21 3.50 59.68
CA ALA A 3 24.72 2.23 59.08
C ALA A 3 23.36 2.38 58.38
N MET A 4 22.49 3.25 58.88
CA MET A 4 21.20 3.56 58.27
C MET A 4 21.33 4.37 56.98
N GLN A 5 22.32 5.26 56.87
CA GLN A 5 22.57 6.05 55.67
C GLN A 5 23.11 5.18 54.51
N LYS A 6 23.95 4.16 54.80
CA LYS A 6 24.44 3.24 53.78
C LYS A 6 23.33 2.34 53.22
N SER A 7 22.38 1.90 54.04
CA SER A 7 21.26 1.07 53.59
C SER A 7 20.26 1.86 52.72
N ILE A 8 20.01 3.13 53.01
CA ILE A 8 19.13 4.01 52.20
C ILE A 8 19.78 4.31 50.83
N LEU A 9 21.09 4.53 50.80
CA LEU A 9 21.81 4.78 49.54
C LEU A 9 21.84 3.55 48.62
N LEU A 10 21.96 2.31 49.14
CA LEU A 10 21.88 1.09 48.37
C LEU A 10 20.48 0.85 47.85
N PHE A 11 19.44 1.20 48.63
CA PHE A 11 18.05 1.05 48.19
C PHE A 11 17.65 2.02 47.08
N LEU A 12 18.13 3.27 47.17
CA LEU A 12 17.94 4.28 46.10
C LEU A 12 18.68 3.93 44.82
N PHE A 13 19.87 3.30 44.89
CA PHE A 13 20.62 2.84 43.73
C PHE A 13 19.94 1.63 43.05
N SER A 14 19.29 0.75 43.83
CA SER A 14 18.53 -0.40 43.30
C SER A 14 17.25 0.05 42.59
N ILE A 15 16.57 1.10 43.07
CA ILE A 15 15.36 1.65 42.43
C ILE A 15 15.70 2.41 41.14
N LEU A 16 16.86 3.05 41.07
CA LEU A 16 17.30 3.73 39.83
C LEU A 16 17.67 2.76 38.70
N PHE A 17 18.07 1.50 39.00
CA PHE A 17 18.34 0.47 37.99
C PHE A 17 17.10 -0.26 37.49
N ILE A 18 15.95 -0.17 38.20
CA ILE A 18 14.70 -0.85 37.82
C ILE A 18 13.92 -0.04 36.75
N HIS A 19 14.26 1.21 36.50
CA HIS A 19 13.65 2.02 35.44
C HIS A 19 14.44 2.08 34.12
N LEU A 20 15.52 1.33 33.97
CA LEU A 20 16.03 0.99 32.65
C LEU A 20 15.12 -0.10 32.06
N ASN A 21 13.90 0.36 31.67
CA ASN A 21 12.96 -0.47 30.97
C ASN A 21 13.66 -1.16 29.81
N LEU A 22 13.67 -2.48 29.87
CA LEU A 22 13.69 -3.35 28.72
C LEU A 22 12.58 -2.92 27.75
N PHE A 23 12.84 -1.94 26.90
CA PHE A 23 12.27 -1.97 25.59
C PHE A 23 12.90 -3.21 24.94
N ALA A 24 12.23 -4.35 25.07
CA ALA A 24 12.54 -5.50 24.24
C ALA A 24 12.51 -4.97 22.80
N GLN A 25 13.71 -4.77 22.27
CA GLN A 25 13.90 -4.17 20.96
C GLN A 25 13.25 -5.15 19.98
N ARG A 26 12.07 -4.80 19.45
CA ARG A 26 11.40 -5.61 18.44
C ARG A 26 12.33 -5.75 17.25
N ASP A 27 12.89 -6.93 17.05
CA ASP A 27 13.81 -7.21 15.94
C ASP A 27 13.08 -7.41 14.60
N THR A 28 11.75 -7.54 14.65
CA THR A 28 10.90 -7.79 13.49
C THR A 28 9.79 -6.76 13.41
N LEU A 29 9.65 -6.13 12.24
CA LEU A 29 8.58 -5.20 11.90
C LEU A 29 7.61 -5.89 10.96
N THR A 30 6.33 -5.61 11.13
CA THR A 30 5.25 -6.17 10.31
C THR A 30 4.55 -5.07 9.54
N ILE A 31 4.58 -5.13 8.23
CA ILE A 31 3.94 -4.17 7.33
C ILE A 31 2.89 -4.91 6.49
N ILE A 32 1.68 -4.39 6.41
CA ILE A 32 0.65 -4.89 5.52
C ILE A 32 0.48 -3.94 4.35
N GLY A 33 0.48 -4.49 3.12
CA GLY A 33 0.08 -3.80 1.91
C GLY A 33 -1.16 -4.45 1.29
N VAL A 34 -2.11 -3.64 0.83
CA VAL A 34 -3.28 -4.07 0.06
C VAL A 34 -3.41 -3.29 -1.23
N GLY A 35 -4.20 -3.81 -2.16
CA GLY A 35 -4.45 -3.23 -3.48
C GLY A 35 -5.35 -1.99 -3.46
N ASP A 36 -6.02 -1.76 -4.58
CA ASP A 36 -6.79 -0.56 -4.85
C ASP A 36 -8.08 -0.50 -4.02
N ILE A 37 -8.36 0.69 -3.47
CA ILE A 37 -9.51 0.97 -2.61
C ILE A 37 -10.35 2.07 -3.26
N MET A 38 -11.56 1.72 -3.72
CA MET A 38 -12.60 2.62 -4.21
C MET A 38 -13.94 2.21 -3.62
N MET A 39 -14.35 2.89 -2.55
CA MET A 39 -15.46 2.47 -1.69
C MET A 39 -16.86 2.86 -2.22
N GLY A 40 -16.96 3.11 -3.51
CA GLY A 40 -18.20 3.56 -4.16
C GLY A 40 -18.14 5.01 -4.59
N THR A 41 -19.10 5.44 -5.39
CA THR A 41 -19.16 6.79 -5.96
C THR A 41 -20.59 7.32 -5.99
N ASN A 42 -20.74 8.63 -5.78
CA ASN A 42 -22.00 9.33 -6.01
C ASN A 42 -22.00 10.15 -7.32
N TYR A 43 -20.99 9.90 -8.20
CA TYR A 43 -20.85 10.59 -9.48
C TYR A 43 -20.49 9.61 -10.60
N PRO A 44 -21.01 9.76 -11.84
CA PRO A 44 -22.15 10.65 -12.20
C PRO A 44 -23.48 10.13 -11.63
N GLU A 45 -23.54 8.86 -11.28
CA GLU A 45 -24.67 8.14 -10.71
C GLU A 45 -24.36 7.70 -9.29
N ASN A 46 -25.38 7.59 -8.46
CA ASN A 46 -25.21 7.07 -7.10
C ASN A 46 -24.99 5.55 -7.10
N LYS A 47 -23.77 5.14 -6.84
CA LYS A 47 -23.31 3.76 -6.70
C LYS A 47 -22.60 3.60 -5.34
N LEU A 48 -23.24 4.09 -4.28
CA LEU A 48 -22.72 3.96 -2.92
C LEU A 48 -23.25 2.70 -2.24
N PRO A 49 -22.44 2.03 -1.41
CA PRO A 49 -22.92 0.94 -0.53
C PRO A 49 -23.81 1.47 0.58
N ALA A 50 -24.65 0.60 1.13
CA ALA A 50 -25.44 0.89 2.32
C ALA A 50 -24.55 1.22 3.53
N GLU A 51 -25.14 1.88 4.54
CA GLU A 51 -24.47 2.18 5.82
C GLU A 51 -23.10 2.84 5.68
N ASN A 52 -22.97 3.77 4.71
CA ASN A 52 -21.69 4.43 4.39
C ASN A 52 -20.52 3.45 4.19
N GLY A 53 -20.80 2.24 3.71
CA GLY A 53 -19.76 1.24 3.43
C GLY A 53 -19.20 0.50 4.65
N ALA A 54 -19.82 0.60 5.83
CA ALA A 54 -19.31 -0.02 7.07
C ALA A 54 -19.09 -1.54 6.98
N GLY A 55 -19.75 -2.21 6.03
CA GLY A 55 -19.57 -3.65 5.76
C GLY A 55 -18.40 -4.01 4.86
N LEU A 56 -17.83 -3.04 4.13
CA LEU A 56 -16.92 -3.31 3.01
C LEU A 56 -15.64 -4.08 3.39
N MET A 57 -15.05 -3.78 4.54
CA MET A 57 -13.80 -4.43 5.01
C MET A 57 -13.97 -5.17 6.33
N ARG A 58 -15.21 -5.29 6.85
CA ARG A 58 -15.48 -5.89 8.19
C ARG A 58 -14.85 -7.27 8.38
N SER A 59 -14.88 -8.12 7.37
CA SER A 59 -14.36 -9.51 7.47
C SER A 59 -12.84 -9.59 7.51
N VAL A 60 -12.13 -8.51 7.21
CA VAL A 60 -10.66 -8.44 7.16
C VAL A 60 -10.05 -7.42 8.12
N ASN A 61 -10.86 -6.61 8.82
CA ASN A 61 -10.37 -5.57 9.72
C ASN A 61 -9.40 -6.09 10.79
N SER A 62 -9.68 -7.28 11.38
CA SER A 62 -8.80 -7.87 12.39
C SER A 62 -7.44 -8.28 11.81
N ILE A 63 -7.40 -8.65 10.54
CA ILE A 63 -6.17 -8.99 9.83
C ILE A 63 -5.38 -7.70 9.58
N LEU A 64 -6.02 -6.66 9.03
CA LEU A 64 -5.40 -5.38 8.71
C LEU A 64 -4.81 -4.68 9.95
N LYS A 65 -5.50 -4.75 11.10
CA LYS A 65 -5.02 -4.19 12.37
C LYS A 65 -3.82 -4.93 12.98
N ASN A 66 -3.50 -6.11 12.48
CA ASN A 66 -2.42 -6.93 13.02
C ASN A 66 -1.08 -6.67 12.33
N ALA A 67 -0.67 -5.39 12.33
CA ALA A 67 0.60 -4.92 11.79
C ALA A 67 1.11 -3.67 12.52
N ASP A 68 2.37 -3.35 12.32
CA ASP A 68 2.96 -2.08 12.77
C ASP A 68 2.54 -0.95 11.84
N VAL A 69 2.43 -1.23 10.53
CA VAL A 69 1.93 -0.29 9.52
C VAL A 69 1.00 -1.03 8.56
N THR A 70 -0.15 -0.44 8.27
CA THR A 70 -1.08 -0.90 7.23
C THR A 70 -1.23 0.18 6.16
N PHE A 71 -0.93 -0.22 4.91
CA PHE A 71 -0.88 0.63 3.73
C PHE A 71 -1.88 0.17 2.66
N GLY A 72 -2.46 1.14 1.91
CA GLY A 72 -3.30 0.90 0.74
C GLY A 72 -3.21 2.03 -0.29
N ASN A 73 -3.78 1.82 -1.48
CA ASN A 73 -3.94 2.85 -2.52
C ASN A 73 -5.39 3.33 -2.55
N LEU A 74 -5.63 4.59 -2.17
CA LEU A 74 -6.96 5.21 -2.26
C LEU A 74 -7.20 5.67 -3.70
N GLU A 75 -7.87 4.83 -4.48
CA GLU A 75 -8.13 5.05 -5.90
C GLU A 75 -9.51 5.68 -6.10
N GLY A 76 -9.58 6.96 -5.84
CA GLY A 76 -10.78 7.77 -5.91
C GLY A 76 -10.63 9.08 -5.17
N THR A 77 -11.67 9.88 -5.20
CA THR A 77 -11.68 11.20 -4.56
C THR A 77 -12.63 11.19 -3.38
N LEU A 78 -12.17 11.58 -2.19
CA LEU A 78 -13.02 11.84 -1.03
C LEU A 78 -13.55 13.29 -1.12
N LEU A 79 -14.83 13.44 -1.50
CA LEU A 79 -15.47 14.73 -1.66
C LEU A 79 -17.00 14.55 -1.58
N ASP A 80 -17.68 15.35 -0.76
CA ASP A 80 -19.14 15.23 -0.60
C ASP A 80 -19.91 15.72 -1.82
N SER A 81 -19.51 16.88 -2.37
CA SER A 81 -20.17 17.52 -3.52
C SER A 81 -19.24 18.48 -4.24
N GLY A 82 -19.63 18.90 -5.43
CA GLY A 82 -18.85 19.83 -6.24
C GLY A 82 -17.62 19.18 -6.88
N GLY A 83 -16.58 20.00 -7.10
CA GLY A 83 -15.41 19.66 -7.89
C GLY A 83 -15.68 19.76 -9.40
N THR A 84 -14.62 19.74 -10.18
CA THR A 84 -14.69 19.71 -11.65
C THR A 84 -14.33 18.32 -12.11
N PRO A 85 -15.27 17.54 -12.65
CA PRO A 85 -14.97 16.19 -13.12
C PRO A 85 -13.90 16.22 -14.21
N LYS A 86 -12.99 15.24 -14.17
CA LYS A 86 -11.97 15.11 -15.21
C LYS A 86 -12.61 14.87 -16.57
N THR A 87 -11.95 15.33 -17.60
CA THR A 87 -12.27 15.02 -19.00
C THR A 87 -11.26 14.04 -19.55
N CYS A 88 -11.73 13.04 -20.28
CA CYS A 88 -10.90 12.03 -20.90
C CYS A 88 -10.89 12.19 -22.42
N ARG A 89 -9.84 11.72 -23.07
CA ARG A 89 -9.74 11.73 -24.53
C ARG A 89 -10.87 10.95 -25.19
N ASP A 90 -11.25 9.80 -24.60
CA ASP A 90 -12.41 9.01 -25.01
C ASP A 90 -13.46 9.02 -23.88
N PRO A 91 -14.60 9.71 -24.07
CA PRO A 91 -15.66 9.75 -23.04
C PRO A 91 -16.28 8.39 -22.72
N LYS A 92 -16.19 7.40 -23.60
CA LYS A 92 -16.79 6.07 -23.42
C LYS A 92 -16.05 5.24 -22.37
N VAL A 93 -14.78 5.55 -22.13
CA VAL A 93 -13.92 4.90 -21.13
C VAL A 93 -13.47 5.86 -20.05
N CYS A 94 -14.21 6.93 -19.84
CA CYS A 94 -13.95 7.96 -18.84
C CYS A 94 -14.71 7.66 -17.55
N TYR A 95 -14.00 7.18 -16.55
CA TYR A 95 -14.54 6.90 -15.23
C TYR A 95 -14.03 7.95 -14.25
N ALA A 96 -14.95 8.58 -13.51
CA ALA A 96 -14.62 9.52 -12.45
C ALA A 96 -15.37 9.13 -11.17
N PHE A 97 -14.67 9.12 -10.05
CA PHE A 97 -15.20 8.66 -8.77
C PHE A 97 -15.20 9.78 -7.74
N ARG A 98 -16.32 9.90 -7.04
CA ARG A 98 -16.51 10.82 -5.92
C ARG A 98 -17.17 10.09 -4.77
N THR A 99 -16.38 9.75 -3.76
CA THR A 99 -16.82 9.07 -2.55
C THR A 99 -17.04 10.11 -1.44
N PRO A 100 -18.15 10.11 -0.70
CA PRO A 100 -18.36 11.04 0.41
C PRO A 100 -17.27 10.96 1.47
N VAL A 101 -16.91 12.10 2.07
CA VAL A 101 -15.79 12.18 3.05
C VAL A 101 -16.01 11.28 4.28
N ALA A 102 -17.26 11.04 4.69
CA ALA A 102 -17.59 10.16 5.80
C ALA A 102 -17.08 8.72 5.63
N TYR A 103 -16.79 8.30 4.39
CA TYR A 103 -16.26 6.95 4.10
C TYR A 103 -14.82 6.74 4.59
N VAL A 104 -14.10 7.82 4.93
CA VAL A 104 -12.78 7.71 5.57
C VAL A 104 -12.85 6.90 6.86
N GLN A 105 -13.99 6.88 7.56
CA GLN A 105 -14.18 6.08 8.77
C GLN A 105 -13.95 4.59 8.52
N ASN A 106 -14.28 4.08 7.33
CA ASN A 106 -14.03 2.69 6.97
C ASN A 106 -12.51 2.37 6.94
N LEU A 107 -11.69 3.33 6.54
CA LEU A 107 -10.22 3.19 6.56
C LEU A 107 -9.68 3.22 7.99
N VAL A 108 -10.20 4.12 8.84
CA VAL A 108 -9.88 4.19 10.27
C VAL A 108 -10.27 2.89 10.96
N ASP A 109 -11.50 2.41 10.71
CA ASP A 109 -12.02 1.17 11.31
C ASP A 109 -11.27 -0.08 10.84
N ALA A 110 -10.68 -0.04 9.65
CA ALA A 110 -9.83 -1.10 9.13
C ALA A 110 -8.38 -1.02 9.64
N GLY A 111 -7.97 0.12 10.23
CA GLY A 111 -6.65 0.31 10.83
C GLY A 111 -5.57 0.71 9.82
N PHE A 112 -5.93 1.47 8.79
CA PHE A 112 -4.93 2.02 7.87
C PHE A 112 -4.15 3.17 8.51
N ASP A 113 -2.83 3.11 8.42
CA ASP A 113 -1.90 4.13 8.90
C ASP A 113 -1.48 5.08 7.76
N MET A 114 -1.33 4.55 6.54
CA MET A 114 -0.78 5.26 5.37
C MET A 114 -1.55 4.95 4.09
N MET A 115 -1.75 5.97 3.24
CA MET A 115 -2.41 5.85 1.94
C MET A 115 -1.59 6.47 0.81
N SER A 116 -1.52 5.76 -0.34
CA SER A 116 -1.13 6.37 -1.61
C SER A 116 -2.29 7.20 -2.16
N LEU A 117 -2.00 8.43 -2.60
CA LEU A 117 -2.85 9.26 -3.44
C LEU A 117 -2.27 9.45 -4.84
N ALA A 118 -1.28 8.65 -5.25
CA ALA A 118 -0.72 8.67 -6.59
C ALA A 118 -1.42 7.62 -7.46
N ASN A 119 -2.42 8.04 -8.23
CA ASN A 119 -3.14 7.19 -9.18
C ASN A 119 -3.93 8.04 -10.20
N ASN A 120 -4.52 7.39 -11.20
CA ASN A 120 -5.30 8.02 -12.28
C ASN A 120 -6.66 8.58 -11.82
N HIS A 121 -7.11 8.24 -10.60
CA HIS A 121 -8.37 8.69 -10.02
C HIS A 121 -8.23 9.76 -8.93
N ALA A 122 -7.02 10.04 -8.48
CA ALA A 122 -6.77 11.08 -7.47
C ALA A 122 -7.26 12.48 -7.90
N GLY A 123 -7.33 12.74 -9.20
CA GLY A 123 -7.77 14.01 -9.78
C GLY A 123 -9.16 14.01 -10.38
N ASP A 124 -9.99 13.02 -10.11
CA ASP A 124 -11.30 12.85 -10.73
C ASP A 124 -12.24 14.03 -10.56
N MET A 125 -12.11 14.78 -9.45
CA MET A 125 -12.87 16.00 -9.17
C MET A 125 -11.99 17.27 -9.16
N GLY A 126 -10.90 17.26 -9.92
CA GLY A 126 -9.96 18.36 -10.02
C GLY A 126 -9.24 18.67 -8.69
N ASP A 127 -8.75 19.89 -8.54
CA ASP A 127 -8.00 20.31 -7.34
C ASP A 127 -8.85 20.32 -6.07
N ALA A 128 -10.16 20.59 -6.18
CA ALA A 128 -11.06 20.52 -5.05
C ALA A 128 -11.10 19.09 -4.47
N GLY A 129 -11.18 18.08 -5.34
CA GLY A 129 -11.16 16.68 -4.94
C GLY A 129 -9.83 16.26 -4.31
N ARG A 130 -8.68 16.64 -4.92
CA ARG A 130 -7.35 16.36 -4.38
C ARG A 130 -7.18 16.93 -2.98
N LYS A 131 -7.49 18.22 -2.79
CA LYS A 131 -7.39 18.92 -1.50
C LYS A 131 -8.30 18.29 -0.44
N SER A 132 -9.54 17.96 -0.85
CA SER A 132 -10.51 17.31 0.04
C SER A 132 -10.02 15.94 0.48
N SER A 133 -9.50 15.10 -0.42
CA SER A 133 -8.96 13.78 -0.06
C SER A 133 -7.79 13.89 0.89
N MET A 134 -6.82 14.77 0.63
CA MET A 134 -5.67 15.00 1.51
C MET A 134 -6.14 15.42 2.90
N LYS A 135 -6.96 16.49 2.98
CA LYS A 135 -7.46 16.99 4.26
C LYS A 135 -8.28 15.95 5.02
N THR A 136 -9.13 15.19 4.34
CA THR A 136 -9.97 14.16 4.97
C THR A 136 -9.13 13.05 5.61
N LEU A 137 -8.05 12.62 4.96
CA LEU A 137 -7.12 11.64 5.52
C LEU A 137 -6.34 12.23 6.71
N GLU A 138 -5.85 13.47 6.60
CA GLU A 138 -5.15 14.17 7.68
C GLU A 138 -6.04 14.32 8.91
N ASP A 139 -7.29 14.78 8.74
CA ASP A 139 -8.27 14.96 9.83
C ASP A 139 -8.61 13.59 10.50
N ALA A 140 -8.50 12.49 9.76
CA ALA A 140 -8.71 11.14 10.25
C ALA A 140 -7.43 10.50 10.87
N GLY A 141 -6.30 11.20 10.85
CA GLY A 141 -5.02 10.71 11.36
C GLY A 141 -4.34 9.69 10.45
N ILE A 142 -4.77 9.58 9.18
CA ILE A 142 -4.15 8.71 8.19
C ILE A 142 -3.16 9.52 7.34
N LEU A 143 -1.91 9.13 7.35
CA LEU A 143 -0.88 9.78 6.55
C LEU A 143 -1.01 9.43 5.07
N HIS A 144 -0.59 10.33 4.19
CA HIS A 144 -0.67 10.10 2.76
C HIS A 144 0.51 10.67 2.01
N ALA A 145 0.76 10.16 0.80
CA ALA A 145 1.81 10.63 -0.09
C ALA A 145 1.40 10.47 -1.57
N GLY A 146 2.18 11.10 -2.45
CA GLY A 146 2.09 10.87 -3.88
C GLY A 146 1.54 12.03 -4.70
N GLN A 147 0.98 13.08 -4.07
CA GLN A 147 0.64 14.32 -4.74
C GLN A 147 1.84 15.27 -4.77
N LEU A 148 1.94 16.16 -5.78
CA LEU A 148 3.05 17.12 -5.86
C LEU A 148 3.12 18.04 -4.63
N GLN A 149 1.99 18.33 -3.98
CA GLN A 149 1.90 19.11 -2.75
C GLN A 149 2.37 18.33 -1.52
N GLN A 150 2.21 16.99 -1.52
CA GLN A 150 2.58 16.08 -0.43
C GLN A 150 3.20 14.82 -1.04
N LYS A 151 4.49 14.92 -1.40
CA LYS A 151 5.21 13.85 -2.11
C LYS A 151 5.48 12.64 -1.22
N THR A 152 5.83 12.92 0.05
CA THR A 152 6.26 11.93 1.05
C THR A 152 5.56 12.18 2.36
N CYS A 153 5.45 11.15 3.20
CA CYS A 153 5.15 11.33 4.62
C CYS A 153 6.02 10.41 5.48
N ILE A 154 6.16 10.76 6.76
CA ILE A 154 6.90 9.98 7.75
C ILE A 154 5.98 9.70 8.93
N PHE A 155 5.87 8.44 9.29
CA PHE A 155 5.11 7.94 10.43
C PHE A 155 6.06 7.33 11.45
N THR A 156 5.92 7.71 12.71
CA THR A 156 6.74 7.14 13.79
C THR A 156 5.87 6.31 14.71
N LYS A 157 6.21 5.04 14.89
CA LYS A 157 5.53 4.13 15.80
C LYS A 157 6.55 3.24 16.51
N ASP A 158 6.45 3.16 17.83
CA ASP A 158 7.36 2.37 18.69
C ASP A 158 8.86 2.68 18.46
N GLY A 159 9.17 3.95 18.16
CA GLY A 159 10.54 4.43 17.91
C GLY A 159 11.09 4.14 16.50
N ILE A 160 10.31 3.52 15.63
CA ILE A 160 10.65 3.26 14.21
C ILE A 160 10.01 4.33 13.33
N ARG A 161 10.79 4.88 12.40
CA ARG A 161 10.34 5.86 11.41
C ARG A 161 10.07 5.17 10.08
N TYR A 162 8.83 5.16 9.67
CA TYR A 162 8.37 4.63 8.39
C TYR A 162 8.16 5.77 7.40
N GLY A 163 8.83 5.74 6.26
CA GLY A 163 8.63 6.70 5.17
C GLY A 163 7.73 6.12 4.08
N LEU A 164 6.82 6.93 3.56
CA LEU A 164 6.04 6.61 2.37
C LEU A 164 6.30 7.64 1.28
N ILE A 165 6.53 7.15 0.07
CA ILE A 165 6.48 7.93 -1.18
C ILE A 165 5.69 7.14 -2.22
N ALA A 166 4.86 7.84 -3.03
CA ALA A 166 4.05 7.18 -4.03
C ALA A 166 4.14 7.90 -5.38
N PHE A 167 4.09 7.13 -6.48
CA PHE A 167 4.34 7.57 -7.84
C PHE A 167 3.23 7.13 -8.80
N ALA A 168 2.91 7.97 -9.78
CA ALA A 168 2.03 7.63 -10.89
C ALA A 168 2.42 8.41 -12.16
N PRO A 169 2.05 7.94 -13.36
CA PRO A 169 2.29 8.69 -14.60
C PRO A 169 1.33 9.88 -14.77
N ASN A 170 0.35 10.01 -13.89
CA ASN A 170 -0.76 10.96 -14.01
C ASN A 170 -0.40 12.36 -13.51
N SER A 171 -1.08 13.37 -14.03
CA SER A 171 -0.83 14.78 -13.68
C SER A 171 -1.05 15.06 -12.19
N ASN A 172 -0.25 15.98 -11.62
CA ASN A 172 -0.21 16.35 -10.21
C ASN A 172 0.19 15.22 -9.23
N CYS A 173 0.52 14.03 -9.72
CA CYS A 173 1.19 12.99 -8.95
C CYS A 173 2.72 13.13 -9.08
N VAL A 174 3.46 12.56 -8.13
CA VAL A 174 4.92 12.42 -8.27
C VAL A 174 5.18 11.49 -9.47
N PRO A 175 5.97 11.94 -10.48
CA PRO A 175 6.01 11.25 -11.77
C PRO A 175 6.75 9.92 -11.71
N LEU A 176 6.06 8.84 -12.09
CA LEU A 176 6.61 7.49 -12.23
C LEU A 176 7.68 7.42 -13.34
N ASN A 177 7.48 8.16 -14.43
CA ASN A 177 8.33 8.09 -15.62
C ASN A 177 9.58 8.96 -15.52
N ASP A 178 9.77 9.74 -14.45
CA ASP A 178 11.01 10.44 -14.10
C ASP A 178 11.82 9.62 -13.09
N THR A 179 12.46 8.55 -13.57
CA THR A 179 13.23 7.64 -12.71
C THR A 179 14.35 8.34 -11.95
N GLU A 180 15.04 9.31 -12.57
CA GLU A 180 16.13 10.03 -11.91
C GLU A 180 15.63 11.01 -10.84
N GLY A 181 14.52 11.69 -11.07
CA GLY A 181 13.85 12.48 -10.04
C GLY A 181 13.33 11.59 -8.88
N ALA A 182 12.74 10.45 -9.21
CA ALA A 182 12.27 9.47 -8.23
C ALA A 182 13.41 8.94 -7.34
N LYS A 183 14.56 8.57 -7.93
CA LYS A 183 15.76 8.13 -7.18
C LYS A 183 16.22 9.18 -6.17
N LYS A 184 16.24 10.45 -6.54
CA LYS A 184 16.63 11.54 -5.62
C LYS A 184 15.68 11.64 -4.43
N LEU A 185 14.37 11.57 -4.69
CA LEU A 185 13.34 11.65 -3.63
C LEU A 185 13.40 10.45 -2.68
N VAL A 186 13.56 9.22 -3.19
CA VAL A 186 13.69 8.02 -2.36
C VAL A 186 14.99 8.05 -1.55
N ALA A 187 16.12 8.43 -2.15
CA ALA A 187 17.39 8.56 -1.46
C ALA A 187 17.37 9.62 -0.34
N GLU A 188 16.63 10.72 -0.51
CA GLU A 188 16.44 11.71 0.55
C GLU A 188 15.53 11.20 1.67
N LEU A 189 14.46 10.47 1.34
CA LEU A 189 13.56 9.87 2.33
C LEU A 189 14.28 8.80 3.15
N SER A 190 15.12 7.97 2.50
CA SER A 190 15.85 6.88 3.17
C SER A 190 16.86 7.36 4.23
N LYS A 191 17.36 8.59 4.12
CA LYS A 191 18.20 9.18 5.17
C LYS A 191 17.43 9.57 6.43
N GLN A 192 16.11 9.67 6.34
CA GLN A 192 15.23 10.17 7.41
C GLN A 192 14.43 9.05 8.08
N CYS A 193 14.36 7.88 7.46
CA CYS A 193 13.51 6.77 7.89
C CYS A 193 14.31 5.50 8.12
N ASP A 194 13.77 4.64 8.97
CA ASP A 194 14.33 3.33 9.26
C ASP A 194 13.80 2.27 8.28
N VAL A 195 12.57 2.47 7.77
CA VAL A 195 11.95 1.66 6.70
C VAL A 195 11.28 2.59 5.69
N VAL A 196 11.58 2.41 4.41
CA VAL A 196 11.00 3.18 3.30
C VAL A 196 10.07 2.32 2.47
N ILE A 197 8.80 2.70 2.44
CA ILE A 197 7.76 2.11 1.61
C ILE A 197 7.62 2.97 0.35
N VAL A 198 7.80 2.34 -0.80
CA VAL A 198 7.52 2.97 -2.11
C VAL A 198 6.24 2.36 -2.65
N SER A 199 5.33 3.22 -3.11
CA SER A 199 4.18 2.77 -3.89
C SER A 199 4.27 3.31 -5.30
N PHE A 200 3.78 2.55 -6.26
CA PHE A 200 3.56 3.04 -7.62
C PHE A 200 2.20 2.61 -8.15
N HIS A 201 1.61 3.45 -8.99
CA HIS A 201 0.45 3.13 -9.81
C HIS A 201 0.89 3.17 -11.28
N GLY A 202 1.07 1.99 -11.89
CA GLY A 202 1.65 1.86 -13.22
C GLY A 202 1.45 0.47 -13.82
N GLY A 203 1.90 0.28 -15.05
CA GLY A 203 1.64 -0.93 -15.83
C GLY A 203 0.29 -0.89 -16.56
N ALA A 204 0.13 -1.76 -17.55
CA ALA A 204 -1.11 -1.90 -18.33
C ALA A 204 -2.20 -2.63 -17.52
N GLU A 205 -3.48 -2.32 -17.81
CA GLU A 205 -4.61 -2.75 -17.01
C GLU A 205 -5.33 -3.97 -17.61
N GLY A 206 -5.83 -4.83 -16.71
CA GLY A 206 -6.74 -5.93 -17.04
C GLY A 206 -6.10 -7.32 -17.01
N ALA A 207 -6.95 -8.35 -17.12
CA ALA A 207 -6.59 -9.75 -16.94
C ALA A 207 -5.48 -10.26 -17.88
N GLN A 208 -5.35 -9.68 -19.08
CA GLN A 208 -4.31 -10.03 -20.04
C GLN A 208 -2.92 -9.46 -19.68
N TYR A 209 -2.83 -8.58 -18.70
CA TYR A 209 -1.59 -7.90 -18.29
C TYR A 209 -1.07 -8.34 -16.91
N GLN A 210 -1.39 -9.57 -16.49
CA GLN A 210 -0.91 -10.09 -15.19
C GLN A 210 0.60 -10.30 -15.15
N ASN A 211 1.26 -10.58 -16.29
CA ASN A 211 2.71 -10.80 -16.31
C ASN A 211 3.49 -9.49 -16.27
N VAL A 212 4.63 -9.51 -15.59
CA VAL A 212 5.61 -8.40 -15.57
C VAL A 212 6.51 -8.53 -16.79
N THR A 213 6.40 -7.59 -17.72
CA THR A 213 7.05 -7.68 -19.02
C THR A 213 8.53 -7.27 -19.03
N ARG A 214 9.02 -6.64 -17.95
CA ARG A 214 10.35 -5.99 -17.81
C ARG A 214 10.62 -4.91 -18.86
N LYS A 215 9.56 -4.39 -19.49
CA LYS A 215 9.59 -3.35 -20.54
C LYS A 215 8.63 -2.23 -20.17
N THR A 216 8.77 -1.10 -20.85
CA THR A 216 7.76 -0.03 -20.78
C THR A 216 6.43 -0.56 -21.27
N GLU A 217 5.40 -0.38 -20.46
CA GLU A 217 4.03 -0.78 -20.77
C GLU A 217 3.22 0.42 -21.27
N LEU A 218 2.45 0.20 -22.31
CA LEU A 218 1.52 1.21 -22.86
C LEU A 218 0.09 0.73 -22.66
N TYR A 219 -0.80 1.65 -22.28
CA TYR A 219 -2.22 1.36 -22.14
C TYR A 219 -3.04 2.56 -22.61
N HIS A 220 -3.98 2.34 -23.56
CA HIS A 220 -4.74 3.40 -24.23
C HIS A 220 -3.88 4.57 -24.76
N GLY A 221 -2.64 4.29 -25.20
CA GLY A 221 -1.68 5.30 -25.68
C GLY A 221 -0.95 6.06 -24.58
N GLU A 222 -1.18 5.76 -23.32
CA GLU A 222 -0.46 6.30 -22.18
C GLU A 222 0.79 5.46 -21.86
N ASN A 223 1.90 6.12 -21.52
CA ASN A 223 3.10 5.48 -20.98
C ASN A 223 2.87 5.16 -19.50
N ARG A 224 2.65 3.87 -19.19
CA ARG A 224 2.37 3.36 -17.84
C ARG A 224 3.66 2.92 -17.11
N GLY A 225 4.83 3.23 -17.66
CA GLY A 225 6.14 2.98 -17.08
C GLY A 225 6.72 1.58 -17.35
N ASN A 226 8.01 1.44 -17.05
CA ASN A 226 8.67 0.15 -16.88
C ASN A 226 8.74 -0.14 -15.38
N VAL A 227 7.70 -0.78 -14.85
CA VAL A 227 7.56 -1.00 -13.41
C VAL A 227 8.66 -1.89 -12.82
N TYR A 228 9.23 -2.80 -13.62
CA TYR A 228 10.37 -3.61 -13.23
C TYR A 228 11.63 -2.76 -13.01
N GLN A 229 12.04 -2.00 -14.03
CA GLN A 229 13.22 -1.14 -13.96
C GLN A 229 13.07 -0.07 -12.87
N PHE A 230 11.86 0.51 -12.75
CA PHE A 230 11.55 1.49 -11.71
C PHE A 230 11.74 0.89 -10.32
N SER A 231 11.15 -0.27 -10.05
CA SER A 231 11.21 -0.90 -8.73
C SER A 231 12.65 -1.24 -8.32
N HIS A 232 13.43 -1.82 -9.22
CA HIS A 232 14.84 -2.09 -8.96
C HIS A 232 15.63 -0.81 -8.68
N ALA A 233 15.41 0.25 -9.47
CA ALA A 233 16.06 1.55 -9.26
C ALA A 233 15.71 2.18 -7.90
N MET A 234 14.47 2.01 -7.40
CA MET A 234 14.07 2.52 -6.08
C MET A 234 14.72 1.72 -4.95
N ILE A 235 14.80 0.39 -5.06
CA ILE A 235 15.53 -0.45 -4.09
C ILE A 235 17.02 -0.05 -4.05
N ASP A 236 17.63 0.19 -5.20
CA ASP A 236 19.05 0.56 -5.31
C ASP A 236 19.41 1.87 -4.59
N VAL A 237 18.44 2.72 -4.34
CA VAL A 237 18.62 4.01 -3.66
C VAL A 237 17.99 4.08 -2.27
N GLY A 238 17.54 2.94 -1.72
CA GLY A 238 17.14 2.83 -0.32
C GLY A 238 15.65 2.62 -0.06
N ALA A 239 14.87 2.17 -1.04
CA ALA A 239 13.54 1.62 -0.78
C ALA A 239 13.66 0.22 -0.14
N ASP A 240 12.80 -0.09 0.83
CA ASP A 240 12.78 -1.37 1.54
C ASP A 240 11.63 -2.27 1.09
N ILE A 241 10.48 -1.69 0.82
CA ILE A 241 9.26 -2.39 0.40
C ILE A 241 8.65 -1.64 -0.77
N ILE A 242 8.24 -2.37 -1.81
CA ILE A 242 7.53 -1.78 -2.94
C ILE A 242 6.17 -2.43 -3.10
N PHE A 243 5.11 -1.60 -3.09
CA PHE A 243 3.73 -1.99 -3.36
C PHE A 243 3.25 -1.36 -4.67
N GLY A 244 3.05 -2.19 -5.70
CA GLY A 244 2.55 -1.80 -7.00
C GLY A 244 1.04 -1.84 -7.10
N HIS A 245 0.50 -0.93 -7.92
CA HIS A 245 -0.91 -0.73 -8.23
C HIS A 245 -1.09 -0.36 -9.71
N GLY A 246 -2.31 -0.34 -10.21
CA GLY A 246 -2.67 0.14 -11.54
C GLY A 246 -3.16 -0.94 -12.52
N PRO A 247 -2.61 -2.17 -12.53
CA PRO A 247 -3.11 -3.21 -13.41
C PRO A 247 -4.52 -3.74 -13.08
N HIS A 248 -5.05 -3.44 -11.90
CA HIS A 248 -6.34 -3.96 -11.39
C HIS A 248 -6.43 -5.49 -11.34
N VAL A 249 -5.30 -6.15 -11.44
CA VAL A 249 -5.10 -7.59 -11.28
C VAL A 249 -3.81 -7.83 -10.51
N THR A 250 -3.78 -8.91 -9.75
CA THR A 250 -2.58 -9.31 -9.01
C THR A 250 -1.47 -9.75 -9.96
N ARG A 251 -0.25 -9.28 -9.71
CA ARG A 251 0.98 -9.66 -10.41
C ARG A 251 1.95 -10.41 -9.50
N ALA A 252 3.09 -10.80 -10.05
CA ALA A 252 4.17 -11.50 -9.37
C ALA A 252 4.73 -10.71 -8.17
N ILE A 253 5.39 -11.44 -7.28
CA ILE A 253 6.21 -10.92 -6.18
C ILE A 253 7.67 -11.30 -6.43
N GLU A 254 8.58 -10.38 -6.16
CA GLU A 254 10.03 -10.58 -6.26
C GLU A 254 10.70 -10.15 -4.95
N VAL A 255 11.82 -10.79 -4.61
CA VAL A 255 12.77 -10.26 -3.62
C VAL A 255 14.08 -9.95 -4.36
N TYR A 256 14.40 -8.66 -4.41
CA TYR A 256 15.61 -8.11 -5.02
C TYR A 256 16.47 -7.48 -3.93
N LYS A 257 17.75 -7.85 -3.84
CA LYS A 257 18.70 -7.35 -2.82
C LYS A 257 18.11 -7.39 -1.39
N LYS A 258 17.46 -8.50 -1.03
CA LYS A 258 16.74 -8.69 0.24
C LYS A 258 15.59 -7.68 0.49
N ARG A 259 15.02 -7.10 -0.53
CA ARG A 259 13.86 -6.20 -0.45
C ARG A 259 12.71 -6.77 -1.26
N ILE A 260 11.50 -6.66 -0.73
CA ILE A 260 10.32 -7.23 -1.39
C ILE A 260 9.67 -6.24 -2.34
N ILE A 261 9.25 -6.74 -3.50
CA ILE A 261 8.51 -6.01 -4.53
C ILE A 261 7.24 -6.80 -4.84
N ALA A 262 6.07 -6.20 -4.63
CA ALA A 262 4.80 -6.69 -5.15
C ALA A 262 4.42 -5.84 -6.36
N TYR A 263 4.43 -6.41 -7.56
CA TYR A 263 4.25 -5.65 -8.80
C TYR A 263 2.83 -5.18 -9.07
N SER A 264 1.85 -5.80 -8.47
CA SER A 264 0.47 -5.29 -8.33
C SER A 264 -0.29 -6.09 -7.28
N LEU A 265 -0.96 -5.40 -6.40
CA LEU A 265 -1.83 -5.99 -5.38
C LEU A 265 -3.31 -6.08 -5.83
N GLY A 266 -3.63 -5.71 -7.08
CA GLY A 266 -4.97 -5.82 -7.66
C GLY A 266 -6.02 -4.93 -6.99
N ASN A 267 -7.30 -5.24 -7.21
CA ASN A 267 -8.43 -4.56 -6.56
C ASN A 267 -8.70 -5.15 -5.19
N PHE A 268 -8.42 -4.42 -4.13
CA PHE A 268 -8.66 -4.91 -2.77
C PHE A 268 -10.08 -4.64 -2.29
N CYS A 269 -10.53 -3.38 -2.33
CA CYS A 269 -11.87 -3.00 -1.88
C CYS A 269 -12.48 -2.01 -2.87
N THR A 270 -13.08 -2.52 -3.94
CA THR A 270 -13.68 -1.71 -5.01
C THR A 270 -15.18 -2.00 -5.11
N TYR A 271 -16.00 -1.00 -4.77
CA TYR A 271 -17.45 -1.14 -4.76
C TYR A 271 -18.07 -0.52 -6.00
N ARG A 272 -18.42 -1.33 -7.00
CA ARG A 272 -18.97 -0.90 -8.29
C ARG A 272 -18.06 0.14 -9.01
N GLY A 273 -18.23 0.35 -10.27
CA GLY A 273 -17.41 1.31 -11.03
C GLY A 273 -16.07 0.76 -11.53
N ILE A 274 -15.41 -0.12 -10.80
CA ILE A 274 -14.24 -0.90 -11.23
C ILE A 274 -14.67 -2.36 -11.37
N SER A 275 -14.20 -3.04 -12.42
CA SER A 275 -14.52 -4.45 -12.65
C SER A 275 -13.87 -5.35 -11.61
N VAL A 276 -14.68 -6.23 -11.00
CA VAL A 276 -14.25 -7.29 -10.08
C VAL A 276 -14.58 -8.68 -10.65
N SER A 277 -14.77 -8.79 -11.96
CA SER A 277 -15.07 -10.06 -12.62
C SER A 277 -13.81 -10.91 -12.80
N GLY A 278 -13.93 -12.20 -12.52
CA GLY A 278 -12.82 -13.16 -12.67
C GLY A 278 -11.62 -12.78 -11.78
N VAL A 279 -10.42 -12.73 -12.36
CA VAL A 279 -9.18 -12.42 -11.64
C VAL A 279 -9.12 -10.98 -11.10
N ASN A 280 -9.93 -10.06 -11.64
CA ASN A 280 -10.03 -8.68 -11.15
C ASN A 280 -10.69 -8.59 -9.75
N GLY A 281 -11.45 -9.61 -9.34
CA GLY A 281 -12.05 -9.69 -8.01
C GLY A 281 -11.17 -10.42 -6.98
N LEU A 282 -9.94 -10.77 -7.33
CA LEU A 282 -9.01 -11.48 -6.47
C LEU A 282 -7.83 -10.60 -6.11
N ALA A 283 -7.57 -10.42 -4.81
CA ALA A 283 -6.48 -9.61 -4.31
C ALA A 283 -5.84 -10.23 -3.06
N PRO A 284 -4.52 -10.07 -2.84
CA PRO A 284 -3.91 -10.45 -1.58
C PRO A 284 -4.03 -9.34 -0.53
N ILE A 285 -4.11 -9.71 0.74
CA ILE A 285 -3.50 -8.94 1.80
C ILE A 285 -2.08 -9.46 1.91
N LEU A 286 -1.10 -8.63 1.61
CA LEU A 286 0.31 -9.02 1.68
C LEU A 286 0.90 -8.54 3.01
N LYS A 287 1.19 -9.46 3.89
CA LYS A 287 1.85 -9.21 5.16
C LYS A 287 3.34 -9.45 5.01
N VAL A 288 4.14 -8.44 5.30
CA VAL A 288 5.61 -8.44 5.14
C VAL A 288 6.26 -8.31 6.51
N LYS A 289 7.19 -9.18 6.81
CA LYS A 289 8.07 -9.05 7.98
C LYS A 289 9.46 -8.64 7.52
N THR A 290 9.99 -7.57 8.12
CA THR A 290 11.34 -7.07 7.89
C THR A 290 12.10 -6.99 9.21
N ASN A 291 13.44 -6.94 9.14
CA ASN A 291 14.22 -6.44 10.26
C ASN A 291 14.16 -4.89 10.29
N LYS A 292 14.82 -4.27 11.28
CA LYS A 292 14.87 -2.81 11.44
C LYS A 292 15.55 -2.07 10.29
N ASN A 293 16.36 -2.77 9.50
CA ASN A 293 17.05 -2.20 8.34
C ASN A 293 16.22 -2.42 7.06
N GLY A 294 14.94 -2.78 7.19
CA GLY A 294 14.03 -3.01 6.07
C GLY A 294 14.31 -4.30 5.27
N GLU A 295 15.26 -5.17 5.69
CA GLU A 295 15.52 -6.43 4.99
C GLU A 295 14.36 -7.40 5.18
N PHE A 296 13.90 -7.97 4.08
CA PHE A 296 12.83 -8.96 4.05
C PHE A 296 13.23 -10.22 4.81
N LEU A 297 12.41 -10.63 5.75
CA LEU A 297 12.58 -11.86 6.54
C LEU A 297 11.59 -12.94 6.12
N GLN A 298 10.31 -12.58 6.03
CA GLN A 298 9.22 -13.49 5.71
C GLN A 298 8.03 -12.69 5.18
N GLY A 299 7.22 -13.29 4.32
CA GLY A 299 5.92 -12.75 3.94
C GLY A 299 4.78 -13.74 4.18
N GLU A 300 3.54 -13.24 4.12
CA GLU A 300 2.33 -14.05 4.13
C GLU A 300 1.33 -13.47 3.14
N ILE A 301 0.84 -14.29 2.23
CA ILE A 301 -0.23 -13.99 1.29
C ILE A 301 -1.53 -14.50 1.88
N ILE A 302 -2.39 -13.59 2.31
CA ILE A 302 -3.75 -13.90 2.73
C ILE A 302 -4.66 -13.63 1.54
N SER A 303 -5.25 -14.68 0.98
CA SER A 303 -6.11 -14.57 -0.19
C SER A 303 -7.43 -13.92 0.16
N THR A 304 -7.84 -12.93 -0.62
CA THR A 304 -9.16 -12.31 -0.54
C THR A 304 -9.85 -12.32 -1.90
N TYR A 305 -11.17 -12.17 -1.85
CA TYR A 305 -11.98 -11.98 -3.01
C TYR A 305 -13.10 -10.97 -2.73
N GLN A 306 -13.64 -10.41 -3.78
CA GLN A 306 -14.84 -9.57 -3.76
C GLN A 306 -15.72 -9.89 -4.97
N THR A 307 -17.02 -9.68 -4.81
CA THR A 307 -18.00 -9.80 -5.86
C THR A 307 -18.68 -8.44 -6.09
N TYR A 308 -19.29 -8.26 -7.25
CA TYR A 308 -19.88 -7.00 -7.62
C TYR A 308 -20.94 -6.51 -6.61
N GLY A 309 -20.72 -5.35 -6.03
CA GLY A 309 -21.62 -4.76 -5.03
C GLY A 309 -21.49 -5.35 -3.61
N ASP A 310 -20.40 -6.06 -3.34
CA ASP A 310 -20.12 -6.67 -2.04
C ASP A 310 -18.77 -6.17 -1.49
N GLY A 311 -18.47 -6.45 -0.22
CA GLY A 311 -17.20 -6.13 0.41
C GLY A 311 -16.15 -7.22 0.24
N VAL A 312 -14.96 -6.96 0.77
CA VAL A 312 -13.83 -7.89 0.78
C VAL A 312 -14.09 -9.05 1.71
N LYS A 313 -13.77 -10.27 1.26
CA LYS A 313 -13.88 -11.51 2.06
C LYS A 313 -12.59 -12.32 1.94
N VAL A 314 -12.23 -13.03 3.00
CA VAL A 314 -11.14 -14.02 2.94
C VAL A 314 -11.55 -15.15 2.02
N ASP A 315 -10.65 -15.54 1.10
CA ASP A 315 -10.89 -16.64 0.15
C ASP A 315 -10.37 -17.97 0.71
N PRO A 316 -11.28 -18.88 1.12
CA PRO A 316 -10.89 -20.20 1.63
C PRO A 316 -10.26 -21.09 0.54
N GLU A 317 -10.53 -20.82 -0.75
CA GLU A 317 -9.97 -21.55 -1.88
C GLU A 317 -8.56 -21.08 -2.24
N LYS A 318 -8.09 -19.97 -1.66
CA LYS A 318 -6.75 -19.41 -1.84
C LYS A 318 -6.38 -19.15 -3.31
N LYS A 319 -7.35 -18.69 -4.11
CA LYS A 319 -7.18 -18.51 -5.57
C LYS A 319 -6.05 -17.54 -5.90
N VAL A 320 -5.97 -16.39 -5.20
CA VAL A 320 -4.92 -15.41 -5.48
C VAL A 320 -3.53 -15.91 -5.08
N LEU A 321 -3.41 -16.73 -4.03
CA LEU A 321 -2.15 -17.37 -3.66
C LEU A 321 -1.60 -18.21 -4.83
N LYS A 322 -2.45 -19.03 -5.45
CA LYS A 322 -2.03 -19.84 -6.61
C LYS A 322 -1.61 -18.96 -7.79
N ILE A 323 -2.35 -17.88 -8.05
CA ILE A 323 -1.99 -16.92 -9.10
C ILE A 323 -0.60 -16.33 -8.85
N ILE A 324 -0.32 -15.86 -7.63
CA ILE A 324 0.98 -15.28 -7.28
C ILE A 324 2.10 -16.33 -7.40
N GLN A 325 1.87 -17.56 -6.95
CA GLN A 325 2.85 -18.65 -7.10
C GLN A 325 3.21 -18.88 -8.57
N ASP A 326 2.19 -19.01 -9.44
CA ASP A 326 2.37 -19.29 -10.87
C ASP A 326 3.06 -18.11 -11.58
N LEU A 327 2.63 -16.87 -11.31
CA LEU A 327 3.23 -15.66 -11.88
C LEU A 327 4.66 -15.43 -11.39
N THR A 328 4.92 -15.59 -10.11
CA THR A 328 6.28 -15.42 -9.55
C THR A 328 7.24 -16.42 -10.14
N LYS A 329 6.86 -17.70 -10.23
CA LYS A 329 7.67 -18.73 -10.85
C LYS A 329 7.94 -18.46 -12.35
N LYS A 330 6.96 -17.88 -13.05
CA LYS A 330 7.07 -17.59 -14.50
C LYS A 330 7.90 -16.35 -14.78
N ASP A 331 7.63 -15.25 -14.06
CA ASP A 331 8.19 -13.94 -14.37
C ASP A 331 9.55 -13.71 -13.69
N PHE A 332 9.78 -14.37 -12.52
CA PHE A 332 10.97 -14.24 -11.69
C PHE A 332 11.48 -15.60 -11.20
N PRO A 333 11.85 -16.53 -12.09
CA PRO A 333 12.37 -17.84 -11.69
C PRO A 333 13.67 -17.75 -10.88
N GLU A 334 14.38 -16.61 -10.98
CA GLU A 334 15.63 -16.32 -10.25
C GLU A 334 15.42 -15.74 -8.84
N THR A 335 14.19 -15.35 -8.47
CA THR A 335 13.97 -14.72 -7.17
C THR A 335 14.23 -15.71 -6.02
N PRO A 336 14.98 -15.30 -4.98
CA PRO A 336 15.39 -16.22 -3.89
C PRO A 336 14.26 -16.41 -2.86
N ILE A 337 13.07 -16.80 -3.31
CA ILE A 337 11.94 -17.08 -2.42
C ILE A 337 11.22 -18.38 -2.77
N SER A 338 10.59 -18.97 -1.77
CA SER A 338 9.57 -20.01 -1.94
C SER A 338 8.25 -19.51 -1.39
N ILE A 339 7.16 -19.79 -2.11
CA ILE A 339 5.80 -19.47 -1.69
C ILE A 339 5.07 -20.79 -1.42
N GLY A 340 4.83 -21.08 -0.14
CA GLY A 340 4.20 -22.33 0.30
C GLY A 340 2.68 -22.36 0.07
N ALA A 341 2.07 -23.54 0.06
CA ALA A 341 0.61 -23.73 -0.02
C ALA A 341 -0.16 -23.12 1.16
N ASN A 342 0.53 -22.83 2.26
CA ASN A 342 -0.02 -22.14 3.43
C ASN A 342 -0.03 -20.61 3.26
N GLY A 343 0.59 -20.06 2.19
CA GLY A 343 0.68 -18.63 1.90
C GLY A 343 1.96 -17.96 2.40
N PHE A 344 2.80 -18.64 3.15
CA PHE A 344 4.07 -18.06 3.59
C PHE A 344 5.06 -17.93 2.43
N ILE A 345 5.72 -16.77 2.40
CA ILE A 345 6.84 -16.45 1.53
C ILE A 345 8.10 -16.53 2.37
N ASN A 346 8.98 -17.47 2.06
CA ASN A 346 10.23 -17.65 2.78
C ASN A 346 11.41 -17.28 1.88
N TYR A 347 12.39 -16.57 2.45
CA TYR A 347 13.64 -16.29 1.78
C TYR A 347 14.50 -17.56 1.72
N ILE A 348 15.02 -17.87 0.55
CA ILE A 348 15.94 -19.00 0.33
C ILE A 348 17.35 -18.42 0.34
N ALA A 349 18.08 -18.64 1.43
CA ALA A 349 19.50 -18.28 1.47
C ALA A 349 20.25 -19.09 0.40
N GLN A 350 20.97 -18.41 -0.47
CA GLN A 350 21.84 -19.03 -1.48
C GLN A 350 23.16 -19.46 -0.82
#